data_136072236499c89944c5ff0b6e49da76
#
_entry.id   136072236499c89944c5ff0b6e49da76
#
_cell.length_a   1.000
_cell.length_b   1.000
_cell.length_c   1.000
_cell.angle_alpha   90.00
_cell.angle_beta   90.00
_cell.angle_gamma   90.00
#
_symmetry.space_group_name_H-M   'P 1'
#
loop_
_entity.id
_entity.type
_entity.pdbx_description
1 polymer ?
#
loop_
_entity_poly.entity_id
_entity_poly.type
_entity_poly.pdbx_seq_one_letter_code
_entity_poly.pdbx_strand_id
1 'polypeptide(L)'
;MLKYNYCTYKGDNQMTENTYILAVDPGNEKTGVAILSPFGEMICRKIISSNTFNKDIERILTEYYGIVHIVCGNGTNHKHLYPSLQQIGRNHKITTSLIDESHSTEEARKLYWQYNPPTGWRKIIPTSMQFPPEPVDDLTALVIGLRYTKQLAQNEAAIKEE
;
A
#
# COMPACT_ATOMS: atom_id res chain seq x y z
N MET A 1 -6.70 20.17 5.34
CA MET A 1 -6.36 20.22 3.91
C MET A 1 -5.36 19.11 3.65
N LEU A 2 -5.81 17.95 3.19
CA LEU A 2 -4.98 16.73 3.02
C LEU A 2 -4.18 16.85 1.72
N LYS A 3 -2.90 17.15 1.83
CA LYS A 3 -1.98 17.43 0.70
C LYS A 3 -1.20 16.22 0.17
N TYR A 4 -1.62 14.99 0.47
CA TYR A 4 -0.81 13.81 0.14
C TYR A 4 -1.56 12.81 -0.74
N ASN A 5 -1.94 13.23 -1.95
CA ASN A 5 -2.39 12.33 -2.99
C ASN A 5 -1.30 12.25 -4.07
N TYR A 6 -0.41 11.28 -3.96
CA TYR A 6 0.51 10.94 -5.05
C TYR A 6 -0.19 9.93 -5.98
N CYS A 7 -1.17 10.41 -6.76
CA CYS A 7 -1.78 9.63 -7.82
C CYS A 7 -1.26 10.13 -9.16
N THR A 8 -0.50 9.30 -9.84
CA THR A 8 -0.12 9.58 -11.23
C THR A 8 -1.17 8.97 -12.14
N TYR A 9 -2.10 9.80 -12.62
CA TYR A 9 -3.00 9.41 -13.70
C TYR A 9 -2.19 9.37 -14.99
N LYS A 10 -1.83 8.18 -15.49
CA LYS A 10 -1.47 8.01 -16.90
C LYS A 10 -2.76 7.69 -17.66
N GLY A 11 -3.42 8.74 -18.13
CA GLY A 11 -4.42 8.58 -19.17
C GLY A 11 -3.72 8.29 -20.48
N ASP A 12 -3.79 7.06 -20.95
CA ASP A 12 -3.67 6.72 -22.35
C ASP A 12 -4.54 5.50 -22.66
N ASN A 13 -5.44 5.67 -23.61
CA ASN A 13 -6.38 4.72 -24.15
C ASN A 13 -5.68 3.50 -24.76
N GLN A 14 -5.42 2.48 -23.97
CA GLN A 14 -5.39 1.09 -24.44
C GLN A 14 -5.97 0.22 -23.33
N MET A 15 -7.09 -0.46 -23.63
CA MET A 15 -7.72 -1.48 -22.80
C MET A 15 -6.80 -2.71 -22.73
N THR A 16 -5.69 -2.59 -22.03
CA THR A 16 -5.05 -3.73 -21.40
C THR A 16 -5.72 -3.87 -20.03
N GLU A 17 -6.15 -5.08 -19.68
CA GLU A 17 -6.70 -5.39 -18.36
C GLU A 17 -5.68 -4.99 -17.30
N ASN A 18 -5.78 -3.74 -16.82
CA ASN A 18 -4.91 -3.25 -15.75
C ASN A 18 -5.32 -3.97 -14.47
N THR A 19 -4.52 -4.95 -14.08
CA THR A 19 -4.68 -5.67 -12.82
C THR A 19 -3.92 -4.92 -11.74
N TYR A 20 -4.57 -4.73 -10.58
CA TYR A 20 -3.99 -4.00 -9.45
C TYR A 20 -4.06 -4.78 -8.15
N ILE A 21 -3.18 -4.42 -7.23
CA ILE A 21 -3.15 -4.90 -5.86
C ILE A 21 -3.39 -3.68 -4.97
N LEU A 22 -4.37 -3.77 -4.07
CA LEU A 22 -4.61 -2.80 -3.02
C LEU A 22 -3.90 -3.27 -1.74
N ALA A 23 -2.91 -2.53 -1.28
CA ALA A 23 -2.22 -2.77 -0.02
C ALA A 23 -2.74 -1.81 1.06
N VAL A 24 -2.92 -2.33 2.27
CA VAL A 24 -3.51 -1.63 3.41
C VAL A 24 -2.63 -1.81 4.63
N ASP A 25 -2.25 -0.69 5.26
CA ASP A 25 -1.61 -0.63 6.57
C ASP A 25 -2.61 -0.11 7.61
N PRO A 26 -3.24 -0.99 8.41
CA PRO A 26 -4.34 -0.63 9.30
C PRO A 26 -3.85 0.07 10.57
N GLY A 27 -3.98 1.38 10.67
CA GLY A 27 -3.75 2.16 11.88
C GLY A 27 -5.03 2.44 12.69
N ASN A 28 -4.89 2.97 13.91
CA ASN A 28 -6.03 3.27 14.79
C ASN A 28 -6.86 4.46 14.29
N GLU A 29 -6.22 5.56 13.96
CA GLU A 29 -6.87 6.80 13.50
C GLU A 29 -6.74 6.97 11.98
N LYS A 30 -5.63 6.52 11.44
CA LYS A 30 -5.25 6.66 10.04
C LYS A 30 -4.85 5.30 9.49
N THR A 31 -5.25 5.04 8.28
CA THR A 31 -4.90 3.82 7.54
C THR A 31 -4.15 4.22 6.28
N GLY A 32 -2.97 3.65 6.11
CA GLY A 32 -2.22 3.78 4.87
C GLY A 32 -2.81 2.88 3.79
N VAL A 33 -2.90 3.38 2.56
CA VAL A 33 -3.28 2.58 1.41
C VAL A 33 -2.35 2.85 0.24
N ALA A 34 -2.02 1.81 -0.50
CA ALA A 34 -1.25 1.89 -1.74
C ALA A 34 -1.84 0.97 -2.80
N ILE A 35 -1.82 1.44 -4.04
CA ILE A 35 -2.24 0.67 -5.21
C ILE A 35 -1.01 0.42 -6.07
N LEU A 36 -0.76 -0.84 -6.39
CA LEU A 36 0.40 -1.27 -7.15
C LEU A 36 -0.03 -2.13 -8.34
N SER A 37 0.80 -2.15 -9.38
CA SER A 37 0.74 -3.21 -10.39
C SER A 37 1.26 -4.53 -9.81
N PRO A 38 0.95 -5.70 -10.40
CA PRO A 38 1.52 -6.99 -10.00
C PRO A 38 3.06 -7.04 -10.06
N PHE A 39 3.66 -6.14 -10.82
CA PHE A 39 5.12 -6.02 -10.97
C PHE A 39 5.76 -5.09 -9.93
N GLY A 40 4.98 -4.54 -9.01
CA GLY A 40 5.46 -3.67 -7.93
C GLY A 40 5.57 -2.18 -8.31
N GLU A 41 5.00 -1.76 -9.45
CA GLU A 41 4.94 -0.34 -9.78
C GLU A 41 3.87 0.36 -8.93
N MET A 42 4.22 1.43 -8.25
CA MET A 42 3.28 2.23 -7.49
C MET A 42 2.41 3.07 -8.42
N ILE A 43 1.10 2.86 -8.34
CA ILE A 43 0.09 3.62 -9.10
C ILE A 43 -0.41 4.81 -8.27
N CYS A 44 -0.78 4.55 -7.02
CA CYS A 44 -1.28 5.56 -6.10
C CYS A 44 -0.96 5.18 -4.65
N ARG A 45 -0.76 6.15 -3.80
CA ARG A 45 -0.72 5.98 -2.35
C ARG A 45 -1.39 7.14 -1.65
N LYS A 46 -2.07 6.88 -0.55
CA LYS A 46 -2.75 7.89 0.27
C LYS A 46 -2.98 7.41 1.69
N ILE A 47 -3.26 8.34 2.57
CA ILE A 47 -3.71 8.07 3.94
C ILE A 47 -5.20 8.39 4.01
N ILE A 48 -5.98 7.46 4.55
CA ILE A 48 -7.42 7.60 4.79
C ILE A 48 -7.70 7.60 6.29
N SER A 49 -8.86 8.10 6.71
CA SER A 49 -9.31 8.00 8.09
C SER A 49 -9.83 6.60 8.38
N SER A 50 -9.40 6.00 9.50
CA SER A 50 -9.93 4.71 9.94
C SER A 50 -11.42 4.77 10.28
N ASN A 51 -11.97 5.94 10.59
CA ASN A 51 -13.41 6.14 10.83
C ASN A 51 -14.26 6.06 9.56
N THR A 52 -13.69 6.38 8.38
CA THR A 52 -14.38 6.31 7.10
C THR A 52 -13.89 5.15 6.23
N PHE A 53 -13.15 4.22 6.84
CA PHE A 53 -12.43 3.14 6.20
C PHE A 53 -13.26 2.40 5.14
N ASN A 54 -14.40 1.83 5.50
CA ASN A 54 -15.22 1.04 4.58
C ASN A 54 -15.66 1.86 3.36
N LYS A 55 -16.11 3.10 3.59
CA LYS A 55 -16.53 4.01 2.53
C LYS A 55 -15.37 4.38 1.59
N ASP A 56 -14.20 4.61 2.16
CA ASP A 56 -13.02 4.97 1.38
C ASP A 56 -12.49 3.79 0.58
N ILE A 57 -12.50 2.57 1.13
CA ILE A 57 -12.12 1.35 0.39
C ILE A 57 -13.10 1.09 -0.76
N GLU A 58 -14.42 1.17 -0.53
CA GLU A 58 -15.42 1.02 -1.60
C GLU A 58 -15.21 2.03 -2.72
N ARG A 59 -14.91 3.29 -2.39
CA ARG A 59 -14.59 4.32 -3.37
C ARG A 59 -13.34 3.98 -4.16
N ILE A 60 -12.28 3.47 -3.50
CA ILE A 60 -11.04 3.04 -4.16
C ILE A 60 -11.32 1.91 -5.15
N LEU A 61 -12.12 0.90 -4.75
CA LEU A 61 -12.47 -0.22 -5.63
C LEU A 61 -13.29 0.24 -6.85
N THR A 62 -14.11 1.28 -6.69
CA THR A 62 -14.86 1.88 -7.80
C THR A 62 -13.94 2.69 -8.73
N GLU A 63 -12.98 3.43 -8.17
CA GLU A 63 -12.01 4.23 -8.92
C GLU A 63 -10.99 3.36 -9.68
N TYR A 64 -10.60 2.22 -9.07
CA TYR A 64 -9.61 1.28 -9.61
C TYR A 64 -10.23 -0.12 -9.80
N TYR A 65 -11.14 -0.24 -10.74
CA TYR A 65 -11.93 -1.47 -10.99
C TYR A 65 -11.10 -2.72 -11.34
N GLY A 66 -9.82 -2.58 -11.67
CA GLY A 66 -8.89 -3.69 -11.92
C GLY A 66 -8.23 -4.28 -10.67
N ILE A 67 -8.62 -3.90 -9.46
CA ILE A 67 -8.09 -4.49 -8.23
C ILE A 67 -8.60 -5.93 -8.09
N VAL A 68 -7.67 -6.90 -8.07
CA VAL A 68 -7.94 -8.34 -7.92
C VAL A 68 -7.46 -8.92 -6.60
N HIS A 69 -6.58 -8.23 -5.90
CA HIS A 69 -6.08 -8.60 -4.58
C HIS A 69 -6.14 -7.43 -3.61
N ILE A 70 -6.55 -7.71 -2.38
CA ILE A 70 -6.42 -6.82 -1.23
C ILE A 70 -5.45 -7.47 -0.26
N VAL A 71 -4.37 -6.79 0.08
CA VAL A 71 -3.39 -7.27 1.04
C VAL A 71 -3.35 -6.33 2.23
N CYS A 72 -3.37 -6.88 3.44
CA CYS A 72 -3.43 -6.14 4.68
C CYS A 72 -2.23 -6.52 5.55
N GLY A 73 -1.55 -5.55 6.14
CA GLY A 73 -0.55 -5.79 7.16
C GLY A 73 -1.17 -6.45 8.39
N ASN A 74 -0.43 -7.34 9.05
CA ASN A 74 -0.88 -8.07 10.25
C ASN A 74 -0.56 -7.34 11.57
N GLY A 75 -0.35 -6.02 11.53
CA GLY A 75 -0.04 -5.20 12.69
C GLY A 75 -1.15 -5.06 13.70
N THR A 76 -0.94 -4.16 14.65
CA THR A 76 -1.73 -4.10 15.88
C THR A 76 -3.24 -3.92 15.65
N ASN A 77 -3.62 -3.14 14.64
CA ASN A 77 -5.03 -2.80 14.38
C ASN A 77 -5.70 -3.67 13.31
N HIS A 78 -5.00 -4.64 12.71
CA HIS A 78 -5.60 -5.49 11.67
C HIS A 78 -6.85 -6.23 12.17
N LYS A 79 -6.89 -6.65 13.44
CA LYS A 79 -8.02 -7.39 14.01
C LYS A 79 -9.36 -6.64 13.91
N HIS A 80 -9.32 -5.31 13.89
CA HIS A 80 -10.53 -4.48 13.76
C HIS A 80 -10.93 -4.25 12.30
N LEU A 81 -9.97 -3.98 11.42
CA LEU A 81 -10.24 -3.58 10.04
C LEU A 81 -10.25 -4.74 9.04
N TYR A 82 -9.49 -5.80 9.31
CA TYR A 82 -9.38 -6.94 8.40
C TYR A 82 -10.70 -7.69 8.17
N PRO A 83 -11.58 -7.92 9.17
CA PRO A 83 -12.90 -8.52 8.93
C PRO A 83 -13.76 -7.70 7.94
N SER A 84 -13.70 -6.37 8.03
CA SER A 84 -14.38 -5.48 7.08
C SER A 84 -13.78 -5.60 5.67
N LEU A 85 -12.45 -5.64 5.55
CA LEU A 85 -11.79 -5.89 4.26
C LEU A 85 -12.18 -7.23 3.64
N GLN A 86 -12.24 -8.28 4.45
CA GLN A 86 -12.68 -9.59 3.98
C GLN A 86 -14.13 -9.56 3.48
N GLN A 87 -15.02 -8.83 4.18
CA GLN A 87 -16.40 -8.69 3.74
C GLN A 87 -16.49 -7.92 2.42
N ILE A 88 -15.77 -6.81 2.30
CA ILE A 88 -15.68 -6.03 1.05
C ILE A 88 -15.10 -6.90 -0.06
N GLY A 89 -13.99 -7.61 0.19
CA GLY A 89 -13.37 -8.51 -0.78
C GLY A 89 -14.35 -9.58 -1.29
N ARG A 90 -15.12 -10.21 -0.40
CA ARG A 90 -16.16 -11.17 -0.79
C ARG A 90 -17.24 -10.56 -1.68
N ASN A 91 -17.71 -9.36 -1.34
CA ASN A 91 -18.74 -8.66 -2.10
C ASN A 91 -18.29 -8.34 -3.54
N HIS A 92 -17.02 -8.01 -3.71
CA HIS A 92 -16.40 -7.68 -4.99
C HIS A 92 -15.69 -8.87 -5.68
N LYS A 93 -15.71 -10.07 -5.08
CA LYS A 93 -14.99 -11.27 -5.54
C LYS A 93 -13.47 -11.06 -5.64
N ILE A 94 -12.92 -10.28 -4.72
CA ILE A 94 -11.49 -9.94 -4.62
C ILE A 94 -10.87 -10.79 -3.51
N THR A 95 -9.73 -11.41 -3.79
CA THR A 95 -8.96 -12.18 -2.79
C THR A 95 -8.37 -11.23 -1.74
N THR A 96 -8.50 -11.60 -0.45
CA THR A 96 -7.97 -10.82 0.67
C THR A 96 -6.97 -11.65 1.46
N SER A 97 -5.77 -11.12 1.68
CA SER A 97 -4.66 -11.80 2.36
C SER A 97 -4.03 -10.94 3.45
N LEU A 98 -3.48 -11.58 4.48
CA LEU A 98 -2.63 -10.94 5.48
C LEU A 98 -1.16 -11.12 5.08
N ILE A 99 -0.38 -10.05 5.26
CA ILE A 99 1.07 -10.01 5.00
C ILE A 99 1.77 -9.62 6.29
N ASP A 100 2.90 -10.28 6.57
CA ASP A 100 3.75 -9.88 7.68
C ASP A 100 4.31 -8.47 7.44
N GLU A 101 4.01 -7.58 8.38
CA GLU A 101 4.46 -6.19 8.34
C GLU A 101 5.68 -5.91 9.24
N SER A 102 6.30 -6.93 9.82
CA SER A 102 7.49 -6.77 10.65
C SER A 102 8.52 -5.89 9.95
N HIS A 103 8.99 -4.83 10.63
CA HIS A 103 9.92 -3.83 10.10
C HIS A 103 9.43 -3.00 8.89
N SER A 104 8.17 -3.11 8.48
CA SER A 104 7.64 -2.34 7.33
C SER A 104 7.74 -0.82 7.55
N THR A 105 7.53 -0.34 8.77
CA THR A 105 7.70 1.07 9.14
C THR A 105 9.15 1.55 8.99
N GLU A 106 10.13 0.70 9.31
CA GLU A 106 11.55 1.02 9.10
C GLU A 106 11.90 1.11 7.62
N GLU A 107 11.39 0.17 6.82
CA GLU A 107 11.55 0.18 5.36
C GLU A 107 10.85 1.40 4.75
N ALA A 108 9.65 1.74 5.22
CA ALA A 108 8.91 2.92 4.80
C ALA A 108 9.68 4.22 5.10
N ARG A 109 10.34 4.32 6.26
CA ARG A 109 11.20 5.47 6.59
C ARG A 109 12.40 5.58 5.64
N LYS A 110 13.03 4.46 5.30
CA LYS A 110 14.13 4.45 4.32
C LYS A 110 13.62 4.89 2.94
N LEU A 111 12.46 4.39 2.55
CA LEU A 111 11.81 4.73 1.29
C LEU A 111 11.41 6.22 1.26
N TYR A 112 10.94 6.78 2.38
CA TYR A 112 10.65 8.21 2.51
C TYR A 112 11.85 9.07 2.11
N TRP A 113 13.05 8.74 2.61
CA TRP A 113 14.27 9.50 2.33
C TRP A 113 14.81 9.29 0.91
N GLN A 114 14.40 8.21 0.23
CA GLN A 114 14.70 8.05 -1.20
C GLN A 114 13.85 9.01 -2.06
N TYR A 115 12.56 9.17 -1.71
CA TYR A 115 11.67 10.11 -2.39
C TYR A 115 11.88 11.57 -1.97
N ASN A 116 12.33 11.81 -0.75
CA ASN A 116 12.49 13.12 -0.14
C ASN A 116 13.89 13.28 0.45
N PRO A 117 14.94 13.39 -0.37
CA PRO A 117 16.31 13.50 0.13
C PRO A 117 16.47 14.72 1.04
N PRO A 118 17.21 14.62 2.16
CA PRO A 118 17.41 15.70 3.09
C PRO A 118 18.02 16.93 2.41
N THR A 119 17.58 18.13 2.81
CA THR A 119 18.09 19.39 2.30
C THR A 119 18.77 20.21 3.40
N GLY A 120 19.62 21.18 3.02
CA GLY A 120 20.30 22.07 3.95
C GLY A 120 21.19 21.31 4.95
N TRP A 121 21.19 21.73 6.22
CA TRP A 121 21.99 21.16 7.28
C TRP A 121 21.63 19.71 7.61
N ARG A 122 20.41 19.24 7.28
CA ARG A 122 19.98 17.85 7.47
C ARG A 122 20.79 16.86 6.64
N LYS A 123 21.45 17.28 5.55
CA LYS A 123 22.34 16.42 4.74
C LYS A 123 23.53 15.86 5.52
N ILE A 124 23.94 16.53 6.61
CA ILE A 124 25.09 16.13 7.44
C ILE A 124 24.71 15.01 8.40
N ILE A 125 23.42 14.87 8.72
CA ILE A 125 22.92 13.86 9.64
C ILE A 125 22.53 12.60 8.83
N PRO A 126 23.01 11.40 9.22
CA PRO A 126 22.58 10.15 8.59
C PRO A 126 21.05 10.02 8.62
N THR A 127 20.44 9.58 7.51
CA THR A 127 18.97 9.43 7.41
C THR A 127 18.41 8.39 8.39
N SER A 128 19.22 7.43 8.82
CA SER A 128 18.87 6.47 9.88
C SER A 128 18.63 7.12 11.25
N MET A 129 19.16 8.32 11.48
CA MET A 129 19.00 9.11 12.71
C MET A 129 17.93 10.20 12.58
N GLN A 130 17.30 10.32 11.40
CA GLN A 130 16.27 11.31 11.13
C GLN A 130 14.90 10.65 11.11
N PHE A 131 13.90 11.36 11.67
CA PHE A 131 12.51 10.97 11.52
C PHE A 131 11.88 11.77 10.39
N PRO A 132 11.07 11.11 9.51
CA PRO A 132 10.25 11.81 8.55
C PRO A 132 9.36 12.85 9.24
N PRO A 133 9.26 14.08 8.72
CA PRO A 133 8.39 15.12 9.29
C PRO A 133 6.90 14.84 9.04
N GLU A 134 6.60 13.88 8.17
CA GLU A 134 5.25 13.51 7.74
C GLU A 134 4.97 12.05 8.07
N PRO A 135 3.68 11.67 8.27
CA PRO A 135 3.29 10.28 8.43
C PRO A 135 3.75 9.44 7.23
N VAL A 136 4.17 8.21 7.50
CA VAL A 136 4.65 7.25 6.48
C VAL A 136 3.71 6.05 6.30
N ASP A 137 2.49 6.15 6.81
CA ASP A 137 1.51 5.04 6.77
C ASP A 137 1.23 4.58 5.33
N ASP A 138 1.16 5.52 4.38
CA ASP A 138 0.99 5.22 2.94
C ASP A 138 2.22 4.53 2.33
N LEU A 139 3.42 4.88 2.82
CA LEU A 139 4.66 4.18 2.44
C LEU A 139 4.77 2.81 3.12
N THR A 140 4.26 2.67 4.34
CA THR A 140 4.15 1.36 5.00
C THR A 140 3.22 0.45 4.20
N ALA A 141 2.06 0.94 3.77
CA ALA A 141 1.17 0.21 2.87
C ALA A 141 1.87 -0.17 1.55
N LEU A 142 2.67 0.73 0.96
CA LEU A 142 3.46 0.43 -0.23
C LEU A 142 4.46 -0.72 0.02
N VAL A 143 5.17 -0.71 1.15
CA VAL A 143 6.10 -1.80 1.53
C VAL A 143 5.36 -3.13 1.65
N ILE A 144 4.19 -3.15 2.28
CA ILE A 144 3.33 -4.35 2.38
C ILE A 144 2.97 -4.88 0.98
N GLY A 145 2.55 -3.99 0.08
CA GLY A 145 2.25 -4.33 -1.30
C GLY A 145 3.46 -4.89 -2.06
N LEU A 146 4.63 -4.28 -1.93
CA LEU A 146 5.88 -4.74 -2.55
C LEU A 146 6.32 -6.12 -2.03
N ARG A 147 6.09 -6.42 -0.75
CA ARG A 147 6.35 -7.76 -0.22
C ARG A 147 5.45 -8.81 -0.86
N TYR A 148 4.17 -8.47 -1.01
CA TYR A 148 3.21 -9.36 -1.66
C TYR A 148 3.56 -9.63 -3.13
N THR A 149 3.94 -8.61 -3.90
CA THR A 149 4.35 -8.79 -5.30
C THR A 149 5.57 -9.69 -5.42
N LYS A 150 6.55 -9.58 -4.50
CA LYS A 150 7.70 -10.49 -4.44
C LYS A 150 7.29 -11.94 -4.15
N GLN A 151 6.35 -12.16 -3.23
CA GLN A 151 5.83 -13.50 -2.94
C GLN A 151 5.12 -14.10 -4.15
N LEU A 152 4.33 -13.31 -4.87
CA LEU A 152 3.68 -13.77 -6.11
C LEU A 152 4.72 -14.22 -7.14
N ALA A 153 5.74 -13.41 -7.39
CA ALA A 153 6.80 -13.72 -8.35
C ALA A 153 7.59 -15.00 -7.96
N GLN A 154 7.85 -15.20 -6.67
CA GLN A 154 8.51 -16.41 -6.17
C GLN A 154 7.65 -17.67 -6.35
N ASN A 155 6.34 -17.55 -6.08
CA ASN A 155 5.42 -18.68 -6.26
C ASN A 155 5.26 -19.05 -7.75
N GLU A 156 5.20 -18.07 -8.65
CA GLU A 156 5.15 -18.32 -10.10
C GLU A 156 6.45 -18.96 -10.63
N ALA A 157 7.60 -18.58 -10.08
CA ALA A 157 8.87 -19.22 -10.45
C ALA A 157 8.92 -20.67 -10.00
N ALA A 158 8.48 -20.98 -8.78
CA ALA A 158 8.46 -22.34 -8.24
C ALA A 158 7.54 -23.30 -9.04
N ILE A 159 6.39 -22.80 -9.53
CA ILE A 159 5.46 -23.59 -10.35
C ILE A 159 6.03 -23.91 -11.75
N LYS A 160 6.94 -23.09 -12.26
CA LYS A 160 7.55 -23.31 -13.59
C LYS A 160 8.74 -24.28 -13.57
N GLU A 161 9.25 -24.62 -12.39
CA GLU A 161 10.35 -25.57 -12.20
C GLU A 161 9.88 -26.99 -11.90
N GLU A 162 8.58 -27.21 -11.69
CA GLU A 162 7.93 -28.52 -11.62
C GLU A 162 7.40 -28.99 -13.00
#